data_3422af165caa7a55d48bbcbd4501b2ce
#
_entry.id   3422af165caa7a55d48bbcbd4501b2ce
#
_cell.length_a   1.000
_cell.length_b   1.000
_cell.length_c   1.000
_cell.angle_alpha   90.00
_cell.angle_beta   90.00
_cell.angle_gamma   90.00
#
_symmetry.space_group_name_H-M   'P 1'
#
loop_
_entity.id
_entity.type
_entity.pdbx_description
1 polymer ?
#
loop_
_entity_poly.entity_id
_entity_poly.type
_entity_poly.pdbx_seq_one_letter_code
_entity_poly.pdbx_strand_id
1 'polypeptide(L)'
;MMGRQTSDQSQLFYLFNLEQRIPRGHLLRRINPVVTRLLAGLREKLAPFYSEIGRPSIDPELMIRMLIVGYCYGIRFERRLCEEVELHLAFRWFCRLDVDDSVPDHSTFSVNRHGRFRQSDFFRHVFEAVVRACMDAGLVKGQGFAVDASVMEADASRYRGVPPEEADWSAPERQTRAVAEFLGAIDDDDPTADRKPPKVISLSDPCSAWTAKANKRVQFGYGLNYLIDMESSIIVDVEATPARTFDEVAAARRMIERTEGRMGLKPQRLAADTAYGTGKFLGWLVSAGIAPQIPVWDKSTREDGTFSRSDFTFDRARNVYVCPAGKLLTTTGNVGDDHILRYLASKRDCDACRLKQQCCPKMLFRKVTCDINEDARDLARALMGTPEFDKSRDERKKVEMRFAHLKTHHRFERMRLRGLSGARDEFHLAAIVQNLKTLANHFWRPPPNAMTA
;
A
#
# COMPACT_ATOMS: atom_id res chain seq x y z
N MET A 1 20.96 -24.25 40.88
CA MET A 1 21.16 -23.36 42.04
C MET A 1 20.38 -22.09 41.83
N MET A 2 19.54 -21.68 42.77
CA MET A 2 18.70 -20.46 42.63
C MET A 2 19.59 -19.25 42.94
N GLY A 3 19.69 -18.30 41.98
CA GLY A 3 20.42 -17.05 42.18
C GLY A 3 19.69 -16.13 43.17
N ARG A 4 20.42 -15.34 43.92
CA ARG A 4 19.89 -14.30 44.82
C ARG A 4 20.31 -12.93 44.34
N GLN A 5 19.36 -12.01 44.28
CA GLN A 5 19.66 -10.58 44.10
C GLN A 5 20.16 -10.04 45.48
N THR A 6 21.33 -9.43 45.49
CA THR A 6 22.02 -9.14 46.74
C THR A 6 22.06 -7.67 47.14
N SER A 7 21.72 -6.75 46.21
CA SER A 7 21.79 -5.30 46.53
C SER A 7 20.89 -4.47 45.67
N ASP A 8 20.41 -3.36 46.21
CA ASP A 8 19.89 -2.21 45.52
C ASP A 8 21.04 -1.34 44.96
N GLN A 9 20.77 -0.10 44.60
CA GLN A 9 21.80 0.84 44.18
C GLN A 9 22.84 1.03 45.27
N SER A 10 24.06 0.57 45.04
CA SER A 10 25.13 0.59 46.05
C SER A 10 26.16 1.73 45.86
N GLN A 11 26.15 2.41 44.71
CA GLN A 11 27.10 3.47 44.39
C GLN A 11 26.35 4.79 44.12
N LEU A 12 26.91 5.90 44.63
CA LEU A 12 26.41 7.26 44.36
C LEU A 12 26.85 7.78 42.99
N PHE A 13 28.04 7.35 42.54
CA PHE A 13 28.62 7.76 41.25
C PHE A 13 28.96 6.53 40.41
N TYR A 14 28.63 6.62 39.15
CA TYR A 14 28.94 5.62 38.15
C TYR A 14 29.70 6.26 37.00
N LEU A 15 30.76 5.63 36.52
CA LEU A 15 31.31 5.91 35.20
C LEU A 15 30.34 5.33 34.17
N PHE A 16 29.50 6.18 33.62
CA PHE A 16 28.46 5.79 32.71
C PHE A 16 28.73 6.32 31.31
N ASN A 17 28.73 5.42 30.31
CA ASN A 17 28.80 5.78 28.88
C ASN A 17 27.66 5.07 28.17
N LEU A 18 26.73 5.85 27.67
CA LEU A 18 25.52 5.36 27.00
C LEU A 18 25.87 4.48 25.80
N GLU A 19 26.87 4.88 25.00
CA GLU A 19 27.37 4.11 23.84
C GLU A 19 27.81 2.69 24.23
N GLN A 20 28.49 2.53 25.34
CA GLN A 20 29.00 1.23 25.82
C GLN A 20 27.89 0.33 26.37
N ARG A 21 26.79 0.91 26.84
CA ARG A 21 25.68 0.15 27.44
C ARG A 21 24.78 -0.53 26.39
N ILE A 22 24.74 0.00 25.17
CA ILE A 22 23.91 -0.60 24.15
C ILE A 22 24.60 -1.82 23.52
N PRO A 23 23.97 -3.00 23.51
CA PRO A 23 24.56 -4.21 22.92
C PRO A 23 24.93 -4.02 21.45
N ARG A 24 26.07 -4.61 21.03
CA ARG A 24 26.54 -4.50 19.62
C ARG A 24 25.53 -5.02 18.60
N GLY A 25 24.78 -6.08 18.93
CA GLY A 25 23.75 -6.67 18.07
C GLY A 25 22.39 -5.96 18.12
N HIS A 26 22.22 -4.88 18.91
CA HIS A 26 20.94 -4.21 19.06
C HIS A 26 20.45 -3.62 17.72
N LEU A 27 19.16 -3.76 17.41
CA LEU A 27 18.56 -3.32 16.15
C LEU A 27 18.88 -1.85 15.83
N LEU A 28 18.73 -0.96 16.82
CA LEU A 28 18.96 0.47 16.60
C LEU A 28 20.43 0.78 16.26
N ARG A 29 21.40 -0.01 16.75
CA ARG A 29 22.80 0.12 16.32
C ARG A 29 22.97 -0.16 14.84
N ARG A 30 22.30 -1.19 14.36
CA ARG A 30 22.38 -1.59 12.95
C ARG A 30 21.71 -0.56 12.02
N ILE A 31 20.64 0.06 12.48
CA ILE A 31 19.92 1.09 11.72
C ILE A 31 20.62 2.46 11.79
N ASN A 32 21.25 2.79 12.93
CA ASN A 32 21.77 4.13 13.19
C ASN A 32 22.72 4.70 12.12
N PRO A 33 23.69 3.95 11.56
CA PRO A 33 24.58 4.49 10.52
C PRO A 33 23.81 4.90 9.25
N VAL A 34 22.81 4.13 8.86
CA VAL A 34 21.97 4.42 7.70
C VAL A 34 21.13 5.67 7.98
N VAL A 35 20.41 5.70 9.11
CA VAL A 35 19.57 6.84 9.50
C VAL A 35 20.40 8.13 9.61
N THR A 36 21.57 8.08 10.23
CA THR A 36 22.47 9.24 10.35
C THR A 36 22.85 9.81 8.97
N ARG A 37 23.21 8.94 8.02
CA ARG A 37 23.54 9.36 6.65
C ARG A 37 22.33 9.97 5.93
N LEU A 38 21.17 9.35 6.04
CA LEU A 38 19.94 9.83 5.39
C LEU A 38 19.47 11.17 5.94
N LEU A 39 19.65 11.41 7.24
CA LEU A 39 19.21 12.63 7.89
C LEU A 39 20.24 13.78 7.82
N ALA A 40 21.48 13.54 7.38
CA ALA A 40 22.53 14.55 7.33
C ALA A 40 22.17 15.79 6.48
N GLY A 41 21.44 15.61 5.37
CA GLY A 41 20.97 16.72 4.52
C GLY A 41 19.54 17.20 4.82
N LEU A 42 18.96 16.73 5.91
CA LEU A 42 17.54 16.96 6.19
C LEU A 42 17.25 18.39 6.65
N ARG A 43 18.15 18.95 7.43
CA ARG A 43 17.97 20.27 8.04
C ARG A 43 17.78 21.35 6.97
N GLU A 44 18.59 21.31 5.90
CA GLU A 44 18.48 22.24 4.78
C GLU A 44 17.13 22.13 4.06
N LYS A 45 16.65 20.90 3.86
CA LYS A 45 15.37 20.64 3.17
C LYS A 45 14.16 21.06 4.02
N LEU A 46 14.30 21.04 5.33
CA LEU A 46 13.24 21.43 6.26
C LEU A 46 13.28 22.89 6.66
N ALA A 47 14.39 23.60 6.45
CA ALA A 47 14.53 25.01 6.79
C ALA A 47 13.35 25.89 6.32
N PRO A 48 12.80 25.73 5.09
CA PRO A 48 11.67 26.53 4.64
C PRO A 48 10.39 26.39 5.45
N PHE A 49 10.25 25.29 6.21
CA PHE A 49 9.08 25.03 7.05
C PHE A 49 9.25 25.52 8.50
N TYR A 50 10.40 26.08 8.83
CA TYR A 50 10.72 26.60 10.15
C TYR A 50 10.83 28.12 10.12
N SER A 51 10.26 28.81 11.12
CA SER A 51 10.42 30.23 11.29
C SER A 51 11.79 30.56 11.86
N GLU A 52 12.39 31.65 11.40
CA GLU A 52 13.64 32.20 11.96
C GLU A 52 13.41 32.94 13.27
N ILE A 53 12.14 33.24 13.62
CA ILE A 53 11.75 34.04 14.79
C ILE A 53 10.91 33.17 15.73
N GLY A 54 11.14 33.31 17.04
CA GLY A 54 10.34 32.67 18.08
C GLY A 54 11.10 31.61 18.88
N ARG A 55 10.37 30.90 19.78
CA ARG A 55 10.95 29.81 20.59
C ARG A 55 11.42 28.66 19.70
N PRO A 56 12.63 28.10 19.93
CA PRO A 56 13.10 26.93 19.21
C PRO A 56 12.11 25.79 19.28
N SER A 57 11.84 25.20 18.13
CA SER A 57 10.97 24.03 17.99
C SER A 57 11.76 22.75 18.23
N ILE A 58 11.08 21.59 18.29
CA ILE A 58 11.72 20.29 18.33
C ILE A 58 12.63 20.14 17.11
N ASP A 59 13.87 19.66 17.35
CA ASP A 59 14.77 19.33 16.26
C ASP A 59 14.14 18.27 15.33
N PRO A 60 14.07 18.51 14.02
CA PRO A 60 13.45 17.58 13.09
C PRO A 60 14.16 16.21 13.04
N GLU A 61 15.47 16.15 13.23
CA GLU A 61 16.19 14.88 13.31
C GLU A 61 15.74 14.07 14.54
N LEU A 62 15.65 14.71 15.70
CA LEU A 62 15.15 14.08 16.92
C LEU A 62 13.74 13.52 16.72
N MET A 63 12.87 14.31 16.13
CA MET A 63 11.48 13.91 15.90
C MET A 63 11.38 12.66 15.00
N ILE A 64 12.17 12.60 13.93
CA ILE A 64 12.17 11.44 13.03
C ILE A 64 12.77 10.21 13.70
N ARG A 65 13.87 10.38 14.44
CA ARG A 65 14.44 9.29 15.20
C ARG A 65 13.46 8.70 16.21
N MET A 66 12.71 9.55 16.92
CA MET A 66 11.63 9.12 17.81
C MET A 66 10.53 8.37 17.05
N LEU A 67 10.09 8.86 15.88
CA LEU A 67 9.10 8.16 15.04
C LEU A 67 9.61 6.81 14.55
N ILE A 68 10.87 6.71 14.12
CA ILE A 68 11.49 5.43 13.73
C ILE A 68 11.49 4.44 14.91
N VAL A 69 11.85 4.89 16.11
CA VAL A 69 11.73 4.07 17.33
C VAL A 69 10.30 3.59 17.52
N GLY A 70 9.34 4.51 17.49
CA GLY A 70 7.94 4.21 17.68
C GLY A 70 7.43 3.13 16.70
N TYR A 71 7.73 3.26 15.42
CA TYR A 71 7.32 2.30 14.40
C TYR A 71 8.13 0.99 14.44
N CYS A 72 9.40 1.02 14.87
CA CYS A 72 10.20 -0.20 15.07
C CYS A 72 9.64 -1.09 16.16
N TYR A 73 9.15 -0.50 17.24
CA TYR A 73 8.76 -1.21 18.46
C TYR A 73 7.24 -1.23 18.70
N GLY A 74 6.45 -0.71 17.77
CA GLY A 74 4.99 -0.67 17.86
C GLY A 74 4.46 0.31 18.92
N ILE A 75 5.25 1.34 19.26
CA ILE A 75 4.90 2.42 20.19
C ILE A 75 4.35 3.60 19.37
N ARG A 76 3.06 3.58 19.09
CA ARG A 76 2.46 4.51 18.12
C ARG A 76 1.66 5.65 18.78
N PHE A 77 1.49 5.61 20.10
CA PHE A 77 0.92 6.72 20.88
C PHE A 77 2.03 7.70 21.26
N GLU A 78 1.87 8.95 20.89
CA GLU A 78 2.90 9.98 21.06
C GLU A 78 3.29 10.19 22.53
N ARG A 79 2.31 10.21 23.44
CA ARG A 79 2.58 10.28 24.89
C ARG A 79 3.47 9.12 25.32
N ARG A 80 3.07 7.88 25.01
CA ARG A 80 3.84 6.72 25.38
C ARG A 80 5.22 6.69 24.71
N LEU A 81 5.32 7.17 23.47
CA LEU A 81 6.60 7.26 22.78
C LEU A 81 7.57 8.20 23.52
N CYS A 82 7.11 9.38 23.95
CA CYS A 82 7.93 10.30 24.73
C CYS A 82 8.34 9.68 26.07
N GLU A 83 7.41 9.04 26.80
CA GLU A 83 7.69 8.33 28.05
C GLU A 83 8.71 7.19 27.87
N GLU A 84 8.58 6.39 26.83
CA GLU A 84 9.52 5.28 26.56
C GLU A 84 10.90 5.79 26.13
N VAL A 85 10.98 6.88 25.38
CA VAL A 85 12.26 7.53 25.04
C VAL A 85 12.92 8.12 26.29
N GLU A 86 12.14 8.64 27.23
CA GLU A 86 12.65 9.16 28.52
C GLU A 86 13.33 8.05 29.33
N LEU A 87 12.77 6.86 29.36
CA LEU A 87 13.19 5.79 30.28
C LEU A 87 14.13 4.76 29.65
N HIS A 88 14.13 4.62 28.32
CA HIS A 88 14.84 3.53 27.65
C HIS A 88 16.20 3.99 27.08
N LEU A 89 17.30 3.52 27.65
CA LEU A 89 18.65 3.92 27.27
C LEU A 89 18.97 3.77 25.78
N ALA A 90 18.53 2.69 25.14
CA ALA A 90 18.78 2.49 23.71
C ALA A 90 17.97 3.45 22.82
N PHE A 91 16.81 3.91 23.28
CA PHE A 91 16.01 4.90 22.55
C PHE A 91 16.62 6.28 22.68
N ARG A 92 17.04 6.68 23.90
CA ARG A 92 17.80 7.92 24.13
C ARG A 92 19.05 7.96 23.26
N TRP A 93 19.87 6.91 23.31
CA TRP A 93 21.06 6.81 22.49
C TRP A 93 20.78 6.98 20.98
N PHE A 94 19.78 6.28 20.47
CA PHE A 94 19.41 6.39 19.06
C PHE A 94 18.86 7.78 18.69
N CYS A 95 18.17 8.42 19.61
CA CYS A 95 17.65 9.79 19.49
C CYS A 95 18.73 10.88 19.72
N ARG A 96 19.98 10.49 20.02
CA ARG A 96 21.09 11.40 20.34
C ARG A 96 20.82 12.27 21.55
N LEU A 97 20.11 11.72 22.54
CA LEU A 97 19.86 12.34 23.84
C LEU A 97 20.79 11.72 24.87
N ASP A 98 21.46 12.55 25.66
CA ASP A 98 22.19 12.12 26.83
C ASP A 98 21.23 11.81 27.99
N VAL A 99 21.74 11.27 29.10
CA VAL A 99 20.91 10.89 30.26
C VAL A 99 20.16 12.08 30.85
N ASP A 100 20.78 13.26 30.85
CA ASP A 100 20.23 14.48 31.43
C ASP A 100 19.43 15.34 30.41
N ASP A 101 19.43 14.98 29.14
CA ASP A 101 18.70 15.74 28.12
C ASP A 101 17.20 15.55 28.30
N SER A 102 16.43 16.62 28.10
CA SER A 102 14.97 16.58 28.15
C SER A 102 14.37 15.97 26.88
N VAL A 103 13.42 15.07 27.03
CA VAL A 103 12.59 14.57 25.94
C VAL A 103 11.46 15.57 25.66
N PRO A 104 11.08 15.82 24.41
CA PRO A 104 9.96 16.70 24.08
C PRO A 104 8.66 16.26 24.74
N ASP A 105 7.89 17.23 25.25
CA ASP A 105 6.52 16.97 25.69
C ASP A 105 5.65 16.45 24.53
N HIS A 106 4.80 15.49 24.83
CA HIS A 106 3.95 14.82 23.82
C HIS A 106 3.01 15.77 23.08
N SER A 107 2.53 16.84 23.71
CA SER A 107 1.66 17.82 23.04
C SER A 107 2.44 18.66 22.04
N THR A 108 3.63 19.10 22.41
CA THR A 108 4.56 19.80 21.49
C THR A 108 4.98 18.90 20.34
N PHE A 109 5.26 17.63 20.63
CA PHE A 109 5.57 16.61 19.60
C PHE A 109 4.41 16.45 18.62
N SER A 110 3.19 16.29 19.12
CA SER A 110 1.97 16.17 18.33
C SER A 110 1.73 17.40 17.43
N VAL A 111 1.81 18.61 17.97
CA VAL A 111 1.65 19.85 17.21
C VAL A 111 2.66 19.95 16.06
N ASN A 112 3.93 19.61 16.30
CA ASN A 112 4.95 19.64 15.25
C ASN A 112 4.69 18.57 14.19
N ARG A 113 4.34 17.34 14.58
CA ARG A 113 4.02 16.25 13.66
C ARG A 113 2.82 16.56 12.76
N HIS A 114 1.75 17.09 13.36
CA HIS A 114 0.50 17.39 12.65
C HIS A 114 0.55 18.70 11.86
N GLY A 115 1.41 19.64 12.21
CA GLY A 115 1.54 20.93 11.53
C GLY A 115 2.55 20.89 10.38
N ARG A 116 3.82 20.97 10.70
CA ARG A 116 4.90 21.25 9.76
C ARG A 116 5.19 20.13 8.77
N PHE A 117 5.25 18.90 9.26
CA PHE A 117 5.60 17.77 8.39
C PHE A 117 4.50 17.40 7.40
N ARG A 118 3.26 17.68 7.74
CA ARG A 118 2.10 17.34 6.90
C ARG A 118 1.96 18.21 5.65
N GLN A 119 2.55 19.40 5.65
CA GLN A 119 2.53 20.32 4.51
C GLN A 119 3.70 20.07 3.55
N SER A 120 4.69 19.32 3.99
CA SER A 120 5.85 18.95 3.19
C SER A 120 5.76 17.47 2.86
N ASP A 121 5.95 17.03 1.65
CA ASP A 121 6.07 15.60 1.30
C ASP A 121 7.28 14.91 1.97
N PHE A 122 7.55 15.30 3.21
CA PHE A 122 8.76 14.98 3.94
C PHE A 122 8.95 13.47 4.12
N PHE A 123 7.92 12.76 4.61
CA PHE A 123 8.02 11.33 4.81
C PHE A 123 8.19 10.58 3.49
N ARG A 124 7.65 11.09 2.40
CA ARG A 124 7.90 10.60 1.04
C ARG A 124 9.39 10.75 0.70
N HIS A 125 10.00 11.89 0.94
CA HIS A 125 11.41 12.12 0.67
C HIS A 125 12.33 11.19 1.48
N VAL A 126 12.02 11.00 2.77
CA VAL A 126 12.77 10.05 3.62
C VAL A 126 12.59 8.62 3.11
N PHE A 127 11.39 8.23 2.74
CA PHE A 127 11.11 6.91 2.17
C PHE A 127 11.92 6.67 0.90
N GLU A 128 11.88 7.60 -0.05
CA GLU A 128 12.64 7.49 -1.31
C GLU A 128 14.16 7.45 -1.06
N ALA A 129 14.66 8.19 -0.07
CA ALA A 129 16.08 8.12 0.31
C ALA A 129 16.46 6.74 0.88
N VAL A 130 15.57 6.12 1.67
CA VAL A 130 15.76 4.74 2.16
C VAL A 130 15.74 3.73 1.00
N VAL A 131 14.83 3.89 0.04
CA VAL A 131 14.78 3.02 -1.16
C VAL A 131 16.08 3.15 -1.97
N ARG A 132 16.58 4.38 -2.19
CA ARG A 132 17.88 4.61 -2.88
C ARG A 132 19.03 3.93 -2.13
N ALA A 133 19.06 4.02 -0.79
CA ALA A 133 20.07 3.32 0.00
C ALA A 133 19.96 1.77 -0.15
N CYS A 134 18.77 1.23 -0.32
CA CYS A 134 18.57 -0.19 -0.65
C CYS A 134 19.03 -0.52 -2.08
N MET A 135 18.84 0.38 -3.03
CA MET A 135 19.35 0.25 -4.40
C MET A 135 20.89 0.25 -4.42
N ASP A 136 21.52 1.21 -3.75
CA ASP A 136 22.97 1.32 -3.61
C ASP A 136 23.60 0.08 -2.95
N ALA A 137 22.86 -0.54 -2.03
CA ALA A 137 23.25 -1.81 -1.41
C ALA A 137 23.02 -3.05 -2.33
N GLY A 138 22.51 -2.86 -3.54
CA GLY A 138 22.22 -3.94 -4.48
C GLY A 138 21.01 -4.82 -4.09
N LEU A 139 20.18 -4.36 -3.16
CA LEU A 139 18.99 -5.11 -2.72
C LEU A 139 17.82 -5.00 -3.72
N VAL A 140 17.71 -3.90 -4.44
CA VAL A 140 16.64 -3.73 -5.44
C VAL A 140 17.16 -4.12 -6.82
N LYS A 141 16.58 -5.16 -7.41
CA LYS A 141 16.96 -5.68 -8.73
C LYS A 141 16.14 -5.09 -9.87
N GLY A 142 14.89 -4.71 -9.60
CA GLY A 142 14.01 -4.09 -10.58
C GLY A 142 13.48 -5.04 -11.66
N GLN A 143 13.78 -6.34 -11.61
CA GLN A 143 13.34 -7.31 -12.63
C GLN A 143 11.87 -7.65 -12.51
N GLY A 144 11.38 -7.84 -11.30
CA GLY A 144 10.00 -8.18 -11.03
C GLY A 144 9.48 -7.51 -9.78
N PHE A 145 8.31 -6.91 -9.90
CA PHE A 145 7.61 -6.33 -8.75
C PHE A 145 6.34 -7.11 -8.43
N ALA A 146 5.94 -7.04 -7.17
CA ALA A 146 4.63 -7.50 -6.75
C ALA A 146 3.86 -6.35 -6.09
N VAL A 147 2.56 -6.32 -6.36
CA VAL A 147 1.64 -5.34 -5.76
C VAL A 147 0.53 -6.05 -5.03
N ASP A 148 0.16 -5.51 -3.88
CA ASP A 148 -0.99 -5.95 -3.10
C ASP A 148 -1.41 -4.84 -2.14
N ALA A 149 -2.61 -4.96 -1.57
CA ALA A 149 -3.16 -4.02 -0.61
C ALA A 149 -3.64 -4.72 0.66
N SER A 150 -3.48 -4.04 1.79
CA SER A 150 -4.04 -4.48 3.07
C SER A 150 -4.86 -3.38 3.70
N VAL A 151 -6.06 -3.74 4.18
CA VAL A 151 -6.91 -2.78 4.89
C VAL A 151 -6.37 -2.53 6.29
N MET A 152 -6.19 -1.24 6.62
CA MET A 152 -5.89 -0.71 7.94
C MET A 152 -7.13 -0.02 8.50
N GLU A 153 -7.51 -0.32 9.74
CA GLU A 153 -8.64 0.32 10.40
C GLU A 153 -8.37 1.82 10.57
N ALA A 154 -9.32 2.66 10.19
CA ALA A 154 -9.24 4.11 10.38
C ALA A 154 -9.43 4.49 11.86
N ASP A 155 -8.96 5.67 12.26
CA ASP A 155 -9.28 6.25 13.57
C ASP A 155 -10.70 6.85 13.56
N ALA A 156 -11.69 6.00 13.29
CA ALA A 156 -13.09 6.32 13.20
C ALA A 156 -13.96 5.28 13.91
N SER A 157 -15.01 5.74 14.54
CA SER A 157 -15.98 4.84 15.20
C SER A 157 -16.93 4.23 14.17
N ARG A 158 -16.98 2.92 14.10
CA ARG A 158 -17.92 2.20 13.23
C ARG A 158 -19.39 2.43 13.58
N TYR A 159 -19.67 2.88 14.80
CA TYR A 159 -21.04 3.10 15.28
C TYR A 159 -21.55 4.52 15.03
N ARG A 160 -20.68 5.41 14.54
CA ARG A 160 -20.98 6.85 14.28
C ARG A 160 -20.91 7.18 12.79
N GLY A 161 -21.08 6.19 11.94
CA GLY A 161 -21.23 6.43 10.51
C GLY A 161 -22.66 6.86 10.19
N VAL A 162 -22.81 7.79 9.27
CA VAL A 162 -24.10 8.30 8.81
C VAL A 162 -24.21 8.17 7.28
N PRO A 163 -25.43 8.16 6.71
CA PRO A 163 -25.61 8.37 5.29
C PRO A 163 -25.00 9.73 4.86
N PRO A 164 -24.43 9.86 3.65
CA PRO A 164 -23.81 11.11 3.20
C PRO A 164 -24.74 12.32 3.26
N GLU A 165 -26.02 12.13 2.99
CA GLU A 165 -27.07 13.15 3.01
C GLU A 165 -27.39 13.70 4.42
N GLU A 166 -27.05 12.96 5.47
CA GLU A 166 -27.22 13.35 6.87
C GLU A 166 -25.97 14.03 7.45
N ALA A 167 -24.90 14.14 6.67
CA ALA A 167 -23.64 14.71 7.15
C ALA A 167 -23.69 16.24 7.13
N ASP A 168 -23.83 16.85 8.30
CA ASP A 168 -23.67 18.30 8.48
C ASP A 168 -22.21 18.66 8.70
N TRP A 169 -21.53 19.16 7.66
CA TRP A 169 -20.11 19.56 7.70
C TRP A 169 -19.89 20.95 8.31
N SER A 170 -20.94 21.74 8.57
CA SER A 170 -20.84 23.09 9.12
C SER A 170 -20.62 23.11 10.63
N ALA A 171 -20.89 22.01 11.32
CA ALA A 171 -20.75 21.90 12.76
C ALA A 171 -19.30 22.18 13.21
N PRO A 172 -19.08 23.04 14.26
CA PRO A 172 -17.74 23.46 14.67
C PRO A 172 -16.79 22.32 15.03
N GLU A 173 -17.30 21.25 15.64
CA GLU A 173 -16.50 20.07 15.99
C GLU A 173 -16.03 19.26 14.77
N ARG A 174 -16.54 19.56 13.58
CA ARG A 174 -16.20 18.91 12.32
C ARG A 174 -15.24 19.72 11.45
N GLN A 175 -14.88 20.91 11.88
CA GLN A 175 -13.88 21.73 11.21
C GLN A 175 -12.45 21.18 11.46
N THR A 176 -12.25 19.95 11.05
CA THR A 176 -10.97 19.26 11.18
C THR A 176 -10.26 19.19 9.83
N ARG A 177 -8.94 19.01 9.86
CA ARG A 177 -8.15 18.84 8.64
C ARG A 177 -8.64 17.66 7.78
N ALA A 178 -9.02 16.53 8.39
CA ALA A 178 -9.52 15.36 7.67
C ALA A 178 -10.81 15.65 6.90
N VAL A 179 -11.69 16.49 7.47
CA VAL A 179 -12.91 16.95 6.82
C VAL A 179 -12.58 17.94 5.71
N ALA A 180 -11.68 18.89 5.95
CA ALA A 180 -11.25 19.84 4.92
C ALA A 180 -10.60 19.15 3.71
N GLU A 181 -9.76 18.14 3.95
CA GLU A 181 -9.18 17.31 2.87
C GLU A 181 -10.26 16.56 2.06
N PHE A 182 -11.29 16.07 2.73
CA PHE A 182 -12.39 15.38 2.07
C PHE A 182 -13.25 16.32 1.23
N LEU A 183 -13.61 17.48 1.76
CA LEU A 183 -14.41 18.47 1.03
C LEU A 183 -13.64 19.01 -0.16
N GLY A 184 -12.34 19.34 0.00
CA GLY A 184 -11.50 19.75 -1.13
C GLY A 184 -11.41 18.68 -2.22
N ALA A 185 -11.33 17.40 -1.86
CA ALA A 185 -11.31 16.32 -2.84
C ALA A 185 -12.64 16.12 -3.58
N ILE A 186 -13.77 16.49 -2.98
CA ILE A 186 -15.07 16.47 -3.65
C ILE A 186 -15.14 17.61 -4.69
N ASP A 187 -14.62 18.78 -4.36
CA ASP A 187 -14.62 19.94 -5.25
C ASP A 187 -13.70 19.71 -6.48
N ASP A 188 -12.64 18.93 -6.30
CA ASP A 188 -11.67 18.56 -7.35
C ASP A 188 -12.08 17.33 -8.17
N ASP A 189 -13.07 16.53 -7.71
CA ASP A 189 -13.49 15.30 -8.42
C ASP A 189 -14.20 15.64 -9.73
N ASP A 190 -13.80 14.96 -10.80
CA ASP A 190 -14.47 15.01 -12.10
C ASP A 190 -15.91 14.51 -11.96
N PRO A 191 -16.92 15.35 -12.20
CA PRO A 191 -18.32 14.97 -12.09
C PRO A 191 -18.73 13.85 -13.07
N THR A 192 -17.88 13.50 -14.02
CA THR A 192 -18.09 12.39 -14.98
C THR A 192 -17.59 11.05 -14.42
N ALA A 193 -16.89 11.02 -13.28
CA ALA A 193 -16.46 9.79 -12.66
C ALA A 193 -17.66 9.01 -12.14
N ASP A 194 -17.97 7.86 -12.75
CA ASP A 194 -19.07 6.94 -12.38
C ASP A 194 -18.80 6.26 -11.03
N ARG A 195 -18.66 7.07 -9.97
CA ARG A 195 -18.45 6.61 -8.61
C ARG A 195 -19.76 6.63 -7.84
N LYS A 196 -20.26 5.45 -7.51
CA LYS A 196 -21.39 5.35 -6.59
C LYS A 196 -21.04 5.99 -5.26
N PRO A 197 -21.85 6.93 -4.74
CA PRO A 197 -21.61 7.53 -3.45
C PRO A 197 -21.51 6.44 -2.36
N PRO A 198 -20.70 6.64 -1.31
CA PRO A 198 -20.61 5.69 -0.21
C PRO A 198 -21.95 5.60 0.50
N LYS A 199 -22.35 4.40 0.92
CA LYS A 199 -23.60 4.21 1.69
C LYS A 199 -23.52 4.78 3.12
N VAL A 200 -22.33 4.81 3.67
CA VAL A 200 -22.06 5.27 5.04
C VAL A 200 -20.73 6.03 5.02
N ILE A 201 -20.69 7.17 5.69
CA ILE A 201 -19.52 8.02 5.83
C ILE A 201 -19.19 8.27 7.29
N SER A 202 -17.91 8.38 7.63
CA SER A 202 -17.46 8.76 8.96
C SER A 202 -17.40 10.27 9.09
N LEU A 203 -18.05 10.83 10.11
CA LEU A 203 -17.99 12.27 10.37
C LEU A 203 -16.63 12.75 10.89
N SER A 204 -15.83 11.88 11.48
CA SER A 204 -14.50 12.20 12.00
C SER A 204 -13.36 11.94 11.01
N ASP A 205 -13.57 11.04 10.04
CA ASP A 205 -12.58 10.66 9.03
C ASP A 205 -13.27 10.26 7.72
N PRO A 206 -13.82 11.23 6.97
CA PRO A 206 -14.69 10.96 5.83
C PRO A 206 -13.95 10.41 4.61
N CYS A 207 -12.62 10.58 4.52
CA CYS A 207 -11.81 9.96 3.47
C CYS A 207 -11.69 8.44 3.61
N SER A 208 -11.97 7.88 4.80
CA SER A 208 -11.94 6.45 5.04
C SER A 208 -13.13 5.73 4.40
N ALA A 209 -12.92 4.55 3.83
CA ALA A 209 -14.01 3.78 3.23
C ALA A 209 -14.68 2.83 4.23
N TRP A 210 -16.01 2.75 4.17
CA TRP A 210 -16.80 1.73 4.85
C TRP A 210 -16.60 0.40 4.13
N THR A 211 -15.90 -0.54 4.76
CA THR A 211 -15.47 -1.79 4.13
C THR A 211 -15.59 -2.99 5.05
N ALA A 212 -15.80 -4.16 4.45
CA ALA A 212 -15.71 -5.45 5.11
C ALA A 212 -14.79 -6.36 4.28
N LYS A 213 -13.76 -6.94 4.91
CA LYS A 213 -13.12 -8.13 4.32
C LYS A 213 -13.90 -9.38 4.69
N ALA A 214 -13.87 -10.40 3.83
CA ALA A 214 -14.51 -11.69 4.11
C ALA A 214 -14.23 -12.14 5.55
N ASN A 215 -15.29 -12.45 6.29
CA ASN A 215 -15.27 -12.89 7.69
C ASN A 215 -14.75 -11.88 8.74
N LYS A 216 -14.59 -10.60 8.41
CA LYS A 216 -14.27 -9.56 9.40
C LYS A 216 -15.44 -8.59 9.58
N ARG A 217 -15.45 -7.93 10.74
CA ARG A 217 -16.44 -6.88 11.02
C ARG A 217 -16.30 -5.74 10.05
N VAL A 218 -17.43 -5.16 9.64
CA VAL A 218 -17.45 -3.93 8.84
C VAL A 218 -16.86 -2.79 9.65
N GLN A 219 -15.99 -2.00 9.02
CA GLN A 219 -15.27 -0.90 9.64
C GLN A 219 -14.92 0.18 8.61
N PHE A 220 -14.56 1.36 9.09
CA PHE A 220 -13.91 2.36 8.27
C PHE A 220 -12.43 2.02 8.10
N GLY A 221 -11.89 2.16 6.91
CA GLY A 221 -10.50 1.78 6.66
C GLY A 221 -9.87 2.45 5.45
N TYR A 222 -8.54 2.38 5.44
CA TYR A 222 -7.67 2.76 4.34
C TYR A 222 -6.99 1.53 3.75
N GLY A 223 -6.79 1.54 2.44
CA GLY A 223 -5.95 0.59 1.72
C GLY A 223 -4.49 1.02 1.82
N LEU A 224 -3.68 0.22 2.50
CA LEU A 224 -2.24 0.31 2.45
C LEU A 224 -1.77 -0.51 1.24
N ASN A 225 -1.37 0.18 0.18
CA ASN A 225 -0.88 -0.44 -1.04
C ASN A 225 0.65 -0.46 -1.02
N TYR A 226 1.25 -1.64 -1.23
CA TYR A 226 2.70 -1.82 -1.37
C TYR A 226 3.05 -2.30 -2.77
N LEU A 227 4.09 -1.69 -3.34
CA LEU A 227 4.82 -2.20 -4.48
C LEU A 227 6.19 -2.67 -3.97
N ILE A 228 6.50 -3.97 -4.14
CA ILE A 228 7.76 -4.54 -3.63
C ILE A 228 8.60 -5.12 -4.75
N ASP A 229 9.93 -5.08 -4.59
CA ASP A 229 10.85 -5.92 -5.34
C ASP A 229 10.70 -7.37 -4.88
N MET A 230 10.46 -8.30 -5.82
CA MET A 230 10.14 -9.69 -5.49
C MET A 230 11.34 -10.48 -4.97
N GLU A 231 12.57 -10.08 -5.30
CA GLU A 231 13.75 -10.81 -4.82
C GLU A 231 14.06 -10.48 -3.36
N SER A 232 14.15 -9.22 -3.03
CA SER A 232 14.59 -8.72 -1.72
C SER A 232 13.45 -8.41 -0.76
N SER A 233 12.23 -8.30 -1.25
CA SER A 233 11.05 -7.80 -0.53
C SER A 233 11.19 -6.33 -0.08
N ILE A 234 12.06 -5.53 -0.68
CA ILE A 234 12.12 -4.09 -0.44
C ILE A 234 10.83 -3.45 -0.97
N ILE A 235 10.22 -2.62 -0.17
CA ILE A 235 9.06 -1.82 -0.56
C ILE A 235 9.61 -0.67 -1.39
N VAL A 236 9.37 -0.70 -2.71
CA VAL A 236 9.87 0.32 -3.65
C VAL A 236 8.94 1.50 -3.79
N ASP A 237 7.65 1.30 -3.52
CA ASP A 237 6.68 2.38 -3.38
C ASP A 237 5.51 2.01 -2.46
N VAL A 238 4.85 3.03 -1.94
CA VAL A 238 3.70 2.91 -1.03
C VAL A 238 2.68 3.99 -1.32
N GLU A 239 1.39 3.61 -1.30
CA GLU A 239 0.28 4.52 -1.53
C GLU A 239 -0.86 4.28 -0.55
N ALA A 240 -1.49 5.35 -0.08
CA ALA A 240 -2.71 5.31 0.72
C ALA A 240 -3.93 5.55 -0.16
N THR A 241 -4.94 4.71 -0.02
CA THR A 241 -6.23 4.87 -0.71
C THR A 241 -7.38 4.68 0.29
N PRO A 242 -8.58 5.16 0.02
CA PRO A 242 -9.77 4.58 0.64
C PRO A 242 -9.77 3.06 0.40
N ALA A 243 -10.23 2.25 1.35
CA ALA A 243 -10.18 0.79 1.23
C ALA A 243 -11.22 0.26 0.22
N ARG A 244 -10.99 0.49 -1.06
CA ARG A 244 -11.84 0.06 -2.20
C ARG A 244 -10.99 -0.56 -3.28
N THR A 245 -11.42 -1.69 -3.84
CA THR A 245 -10.64 -2.47 -4.82
C THR A 245 -10.24 -1.68 -6.06
N PHE A 246 -11.13 -0.83 -6.61
CA PHE A 246 -10.79 -0.04 -7.80
C PHE A 246 -9.73 1.04 -7.50
N ASP A 247 -9.71 1.61 -6.28
CA ASP A 247 -8.70 2.56 -5.84
C ASP A 247 -7.32 1.87 -5.69
N GLU A 248 -7.31 0.61 -5.26
CA GLU A 248 -6.10 -0.22 -5.15
C GLU A 248 -5.46 -0.46 -6.53
N VAL A 249 -6.26 -0.80 -7.55
CA VAL A 249 -5.77 -0.99 -8.93
C VAL A 249 -5.22 0.30 -9.52
N ALA A 250 -5.93 1.43 -9.31
CA ALA A 250 -5.45 2.74 -9.76
C ALA A 250 -4.15 3.16 -9.04
N ALA A 251 -4.03 2.84 -7.74
CA ALA A 251 -2.81 3.08 -6.97
C ALA A 251 -1.62 2.28 -7.50
N ALA A 252 -1.83 1.02 -7.89
CA ALA A 252 -0.79 0.19 -8.48
C ALA A 252 -0.15 0.84 -9.71
N ARG A 253 -0.98 1.36 -10.61
CA ARG A 253 -0.52 2.09 -11.79
C ARG A 253 0.30 3.32 -11.39
N ARG A 254 -0.23 4.18 -10.51
CA ARG A 254 0.48 5.39 -10.04
C ARG A 254 1.81 5.07 -9.38
N MET A 255 1.87 4.00 -8.58
CA MET A 255 3.11 3.56 -7.92
C MET A 255 4.17 3.14 -8.94
N ILE A 256 3.79 2.38 -9.98
CA ILE A 256 4.72 1.94 -11.03
C ILE A 256 5.22 3.14 -11.83
N GLU A 257 4.32 4.02 -12.29
CA GLU A 257 4.67 5.23 -13.05
C GLU A 257 5.59 6.16 -12.22
N ARG A 258 5.31 6.32 -10.93
CA ARG A 258 6.12 7.14 -10.02
C ARG A 258 7.49 6.53 -9.76
N THR A 259 7.58 5.21 -9.58
CA THR A 259 8.84 4.50 -9.37
C THR A 259 9.73 4.60 -10.60
N GLU A 260 9.16 4.47 -11.80
CA GLU A 260 9.87 4.70 -13.06
C GLU A 260 10.35 6.15 -13.17
N GLY A 261 9.49 7.12 -12.95
CA GLY A 261 9.83 8.54 -13.10
C GLY A 261 10.81 9.08 -12.06
N ARG A 262 10.78 8.61 -10.81
CA ARG A 262 11.60 9.14 -9.72
C ARG A 262 12.87 8.35 -9.44
N MET A 263 12.89 7.06 -9.77
CA MET A 263 13.99 6.15 -9.43
C MET A 263 14.58 5.42 -10.65
N GLY A 264 13.98 5.57 -11.83
CA GLY A 264 14.40 4.84 -13.02
C GLY A 264 14.12 3.34 -12.94
N LEU A 265 13.24 2.91 -12.04
CA LEU A 265 12.93 1.50 -11.81
C LEU A 265 11.61 1.14 -12.50
N LYS A 266 11.72 0.40 -13.59
CA LYS A 266 10.58 -0.17 -14.31
C LYS A 266 10.64 -1.69 -14.25
N PRO A 267 9.62 -2.38 -13.75
CA PRO A 267 9.64 -3.84 -13.70
C PRO A 267 9.46 -4.45 -15.11
N GLN A 268 10.11 -5.57 -15.36
CA GLN A 268 9.86 -6.38 -16.56
C GLN A 268 8.58 -7.20 -16.42
N ARG A 269 8.21 -7.56 -15.18
CA ARG A 269 7.00 -8.33 -14.85
C ARG A 269 6.37 -7.81 -13.56
N LEU A 270 5.03 -7.89 -13.49
CA LEU A 270 4.25 -7.53 -12.31
C LEU A 270 3.40 -8.72 -11.86
N ALA A 271 3.54 -9.11 -10.59
CA ALA A 271 2.68 -10.09 -9.94
C ALA A 271 1.64 -9.39 -9.05
N ALA A 272 0.39 -9.82 -9.17
CA ALA A 272 -0.72 -9.36 -8.32
C ALA A 272 -1.81 -10.44 -8.20
N ASP A 273 -2.81 -10.19 -7.37
CA ASP A 273 -3.96 -11.09 -7.27
C ASP A 273 -4.98 -10.87 -8.41
N THR A 274 -6.03 -11.67 -8.43
CA THR A 274 -7.07 -11.63 -9.46
C THR A 274 -7.83 -10.29 -9.50
N ALA A 275 -7.88 -9.52 -8.40
CA ALA A 275 -8.53 -8.22 -8.39
C ALA A 275 -7.89 -7.21 -9.35
N TYR A 276 -6.59 -7.35 -9.60
CA TYR A 276 -5.84 -6.56 -10.59
C TYR A 276 -5.98 -7.10 -12.02
N GLY A 277 -6.58 -8.28 -12.23
CA GLY A 277 -6.72 -8.94 -13.54
C GLY A 277 -7.79 -8.35 -14.45
N THR A 278 -8.09 -7.05 -14.34
CA THR A 278 -9.06 -6.34 -15.19
C THR A 278 -8.47 -6.06 -16.56
N GLY A 279 -9.30 -6.09 -17.63
CA GLY A 279 -8.84 -5.81 -18.99
C GLY A 279 -8.11 -4.48 -19.12
N LYS A 280 -8.64 -3.42 -18.50
CA LYS A 280 -8.05 -2.08 -18.53
C LYS A 280 -6.64 -2.05 -17.93
N PHE A 281 -6.42 -2.72 -16.79
CA PHE A 281 -5.11 -2.74 -16.14
C PHE A 281 -4.11 -3.64 -16.89
N LEU A 282 -4.55 -4.82 -17.34
CA LEU A 282 -3.74 -5.72 -18.16
C LEU A 282 -3.33 -5.07 -19.47
N GLY A 283 -4.27 -4.38 -20.15
CA GLY A 283 -3.99 -3.62 -21.36
C GLY A 283 -2.93 -2.53 -21.14
N TRP A 284 -3.03 -1.81 -20.04
CA TRP A 284 -2.03 -0.81 -19.68
C TRP A 284 -0.65 -1.44 -19.42
N LEU A 285 -0.57 -2.55 -18.66
CA LEU A 285 0.71 -3.24 -18.42
C LEU A 285 1.38 -3.67 -19.71
N VAL A 286 0.62 -4.30 -20.61
CA VAL A 286 1.15 -4.75 -21.92
C VAL A 286 1.63 -3.55 -22.74
N SER A 287 0.86 -2.47 -22.80
CA SER A 287 1.25 -1.25 -23.51
C SER A 287 2.50 -0.59 -22.91
N ALA A 288 2.69 -0.71 -21.59
CA ALA A 288 3.88 -0.27 -20.89
C ALA A 288 5.08 -1.23 -21.04
N GLY A 289 4.92 -2.37 -21.71
CA GLY A 289 5.98 -3.39 -21.86
C GLY A 289 6.25 -4.20 -20.59
N ILE A 290 5.27 -4.32 -19.70
CA ILE A 290 5.36 -5.07 -18.44
C ILE A 290 4.58 -6.38 -18.57
N ALA A 291 5.24 -7.53 -18.38
CA ALA A 291 4.58 -8.82 -18.44
C ALA A 291 3.60 -9.03 -17.26
N PRO A 292 2.30 -9.24 -17.52
CA PRO A 292 1.30 -9.38 -16.48
C PRO A 292 1.29 -10.81 -15.90
N GLN A 293 1.97 -11.03 -14.79
CA GLN A 293 1.91 -12.28 -14.02
C GLN A 293 0.71 -12.25 -13.05
N ILE A 294 -0.49 -12.02 -13.61
CA ILE A 294 -1.73 -11.73 -12.89
C ILE A 294 -2.84 -12.63 -13.42
N PRO A 295 -3.57 -13.35 -12.55
CA PRO A 295 -4.71 -14.13 -12.98
C PRO A 295 -5.80 -13.21 -13.57
N VAL A 296 -6.34 -13.59 -14.72
CA VAL A 296 -7.36 -12.79 -15.39
C VAL A 296 -8.68 -12.83 -14.60
N TRP A 297 -9.23 -11.67 -14.30
CA TRP A 297 -10.58 -11.61 -13.75
C TRP A 297 -11.61 -11.89 -14.85
N ASP A 298 -12.04 -13.16 -14.93
CA ASP A 298 -12.96 -13.63 -15.96
C ASP A 298 -14.31 -14.02 -15.36
N LYS A 299 -15.36 -13.37 -15.84
CA LYS A 299 -16.75 -13.68 -15.53
C LYS A 299 -17.48 -14.29 -16.75
N SER A 300 -16.75 -14.68 -17.77
CA SER A 300 -17.34 -15.22 -19.02
C SER A 300 -17.72 -16.69 -18.91
N THR A 301 -17.19 -17.41 -17.91
CA THR A 301 -17.57 -18.79 -17.61
C THR A 301 -19.00 -18.86 -17.09
N ARG A 302 -19.80 -19.77 -17.64
CA ARG A 302 -21.18 -19.99 -17.28
C ARG A 302 -21.32 -21.32 -16.53
N GLU A 303 -22.03 -21.29 -15.42
CA GLU A 303 -22.31 -22.47 -14.60
C GLU A 303 -23.74 -23.01 -14.82
N ASP A 304 -24.53 -22.34 -15.68
CA ASP A 304 -25.93 -22.70 -15.98
C ASP A 304 -26.08 -23.75 -17.07
N GLY A 305 -24.98 -24.40 -17.47
CA GLY A 305 -24.96 -25.43 -18.55
C GLY A 305 -25.05 -24.85 -19.94
N THR A 306 -25.09 -23.51 -20.11
CA THR A 306 -25.07 -22.88 -21.43
C THR A 306 -23.63 -22.55 -21.86
N PHE A 307 -23.43 -22.42 -23.17
CA PHE A 307 -22.11 -22.14 -23.75
C PHE A 307 -21.49 -20.88 -23.15
N SER A 308 -20.26 -21.01 -22.67
CA SER A 308 -19.36 -19.94 -22.23
C SER A 308 -18.77 -19.20 -23.45
N ARG A 309 -18.03 -18.13 -23.23
CA ARG A 309 -17.33 -17.44 -24.32
C ARG A 309 -16.26 -18.34 -24.96
N SER A 310 -15.59 -19.18 -24.16
CA SER A 310 -14.57 -20.13 -24.62
C SER A 310 -15.06 -21.15 -25.65
N ASP A 311 -16.38 -21.37 -25.71
CA ASP A 311 -16.98 -22.28 -26.70
C ASP A 311 -17.13 -21.61 -28.08
N PHE A 312 -16.81 -20.33 -28.21
CA PHE A 312 -16.87 -19.55 -29.44
C PHE A 312 -15.45 -19.26 -29.92
N THR A 313 -15.17 -19.54 -31.20
CA THR A 313 -13.86 -19.25 -31.79
C THR A 313 -13.80 -17.84 -32.33
N PHE A 314 -12.80 -17.06 -31.94
CA PHE A 314 -12.58 -15.71 -32.46
C PHE A 314 -11.75 -15.76 -33.74
N ASP A 315 -12.33 -15.33 -34.85
CA ASP A 315 -11.63 -15.11 -36.12
C ASP A 315 -11.09 -13.67 -36.16
N ARG A 316 -9.79 -13.54 -35.86
CA ARG A 316 -9.11 -12.24 -35.76
C ARG A 316 -9.06 -11.52 -37.11
N ALA A 317 -8.87 -12.26 -38.22
CA ALA A 317 -8.77 -11.68 -39.57
C ALA A 317 -10.09 -11.00 -40.03
N ARG A 318 -11.20 -11.58 -39.62
CA ARG A 318 -12.55 -11.09 -39.99
C ARG A 318 -13.20 -10.29 -38.85
N ASN A 319 -12.59 -10.22 -37.70
CA ASN A 319 -13.14 -9.59 -36.50
C ASN A 319 -14.57 -10.08 -36.17
N VAL A 320 -14.73 -11.41 -36.11
CA VAL A 320 -16.02 -12.06 -35.82
C VAL A 320 -15.83 -13.25 -34.87
N TYR A 321 -16.85 -13.60 -34.12
CA TYR A 321 -16.88 -14.88 -33.41
C TYR A 321 -17.61 -15.94 -34.24
N VAL A 322 -17.13 -17.14 -34.25
CA VAL A 322 -17.80 -18.31 -34.82
C VAL A 322 -18.40 -19.12 -33.68
N CYS A 323 -19.71 -19.36 -33.71
CA CYS A 323 -20.40 -20.14 -32.68
C CYS A 323 -20.21 -21.65 -32.91
N PRO A 324 -20.51 -22.50 -31.89
CA PRO A 324 -20.42 -23.97 -32.02
C PRO A 324 -21.23 -24.57 -33.16
N ALA A 325 -22.24 -23.85 -33.66
CA ALA A 325 -23.04 -24.24 -34.85
C ALA A 325 -22.46 -23.68 -36.17
N GLY A 326 -21.24 -23.12 -36.17
CA GLY A 326 -20.58 -22.57 -37.36
C GLY A 326 -21.15 -21.22 -37.85
N LYS A 327 -22.01 -20.55 -37.09
CA LYS A 327 -22.58 -19.26 -37.46
C LYS A 327 -21.78 -18.08 -36.94
N LEU A 328 -21.81 -16.95 -37.62
CA LEU A 328 -21.01 -15.77 -37.31
C LEU A 328 -21.76 -14.83 -36.35
N LEU A 329 -21.00 -14.31 -35.36
CA LEU A 329 -21.41 -13.18 -34.58
C LEU A 329 -20.58 -11.98 -35.01
N THR A 330 -21.24 -10.92 -35.39
CA THR A 330 -20.61 -9.67 -35.87
C THR A 330 -20.75 -8.55 -34.86
N THR A 331 -19.86 -7.59 -34.95
CA THR A 331 -19.93 -6.36 -34.16
C THR A 331 -20.12 -5.14 -35.07
N THR A 332 -20.76 -4.09 -34.54
CA THR A 332 -20.79 -2.78 -35.17
C THR A 332 -19.51 -1.97 -34.92
N GLY A 333 -18.61 -2.47 -34.08
CA GLY A 333 -17.40 -1.77 -33.63
C GLY A 333 -17.65 -0.71 -32.54
N ASN A 334 -18.90 -0.44 -32.19
CA ASN A 334 -19.19 0.51 -31.13
C ASN A 334 -18.79 -0.05 -29.77
N VAL A 335 -17.92 0.70 -29.09
CA VAL A 335 -17.49 0.42 -27.71
C VAL A 335 -18.43 1.19 -26.79
N GLY A 336 -19.10 0.47 -25.87
CA GLY A 336 -19.89 1.13 -24.83
C GLY A 336 -19.01 1.75 -23.74
N ASP A 337 -19.62 2.55 -22.86
CA ASP A 337 -18.94 3.17 -21.69
C ASP A 337 -18.28 2.13 -20.77
N ASP A 338 -18.75 0.87 -20.84
CA ASP A 338 -18.20 -0.28 -20.16
C ASP A 338 -16.91 -0.87 -20.79
N HIS A 339 -16.36 -0.24 -21.82
CA HIS A 339 -15.20 -0.71 -22.60
C HIS A 339 -15.38 -2.11 -23.21
N ILE A 340 -16.62 -2.47 -23.54
CA ILE A 340 -16.98 -3.79 -24.07
C ILE A 340 -17.46 -3.68 -25.51
N LEU A 341 -16.86 -4.49 -26.38
CA LEU A 341 -17.37 -4.80 -27.72
C LEU A 341 -18.43 -5.90 -27.61
N ARG A 342 -19.50 -5.73 -28.38
CA ARG A 342 -20.62 -6.68 -28.42
C ARG A 342 -20.69 -7.34 -29.77
N TYR A 343 -20.57 -8.66 -29.82
CA TYR A 343 -20.74 -9.49 -30.99
C TYR A 343 -22.11 -10.16 -30.93
N LEU A 344 -22.89 -9.99 -31.94
CA LEU A 344 -24.29 -10.42 -32.01
C LEU A 344 -24.46 -11.43 -33.14
N ALA A 345 -25.13 -12.54 -32.84
CA ALA A 345 -25.59 -13.48 -33.87
C ALA A 345 -26.84 -12.94 -34.57
N SER A 346 -27.09 -13.39 -35.79
CA SER A 346 -28.37 -13.12 -36.47
C SER A 346 -29.51 -13.87 -35.76
N LYS A 347 -30.65 -13.20 -35.60
CA LYS A 347 -31.85 -13.83 -35.06
C LYS A 347 -32.27 -15.02 -35.91
N ARG A 348 -32.21 -14.93 -37.25
CA ARG A 348 -32.56 -16.01 -38.19
C ARG A 348 -31.70 -17.26 -37.95
N ASP A 349 -30.40 -17.08 -37.72
CA ASP A 349 -29.47 -18.19 -37.46
C ASP A 349 -29.74 -18.87 -36.10
N CYS A 350 -30.14 -18.08 -35.11
CA CYS A 350 -30.44 -18.60 -33.76
C CYS A 350 -31.80 -19.28 -33.67
N ASP A 351 -32.82 -18.78 -34.42
CA ASP A 351 -34.16 -19.36 -34.36
C ASP A 351 -34.19 -20.76 -35.00
N ALA A 352 -33.41 -21.00 -36.05
CA ALA A 352 -33.27 -22.32 -36.70
C ALA A 352 -32.19 -23.22 -36.06
N CYS A 353 -31.53 -22.78 -34.99
CA CYS A 353 -30.38 -23.48 -34.44
C CYS A 353 -30.75 -24.63 -33.49
N ARG A 354 -30.26 -25.84 -33.77
CA ARG A 354 -30.46 -27.03 -32.91
C ARG A 354 -29.83 -26.89 -31.53
N LEU A 355 -28.80 -26.04 -31.39
CA LEU A 355 -28.11 -25.79 -30.15
C LEU A 355 -28.66 -24.61 -29.35
N LYS A 356 -29.82 -24.02 -29.78
CA LYS A 356 -30.36 -22.82 -29.12
C LYS A 356 -30.58 -23.00 -27.63
N GLN A 357 -31.09 -24.17 -27.22
CA GLN A 357 -31.34 -24.50 -25.80
C GLN A 357 -30.06 -24.52 -24.97
N GLN A 358 -28.92 -24.93 -25.53
CA GLN A 358 -27.61 -24.93 -24.87
C GLN A 358 -26.85 -23.60 -25.03
N CYS A 359 -27.32 -22.72 -25.92
CA CYS A 359 -26.62 -21.49 -26.24
C CYS A 359 -27.27 -20.25 -25.64
N CYS A 360 -28.54 -20.01 -25.96
CA CYS A 360 -29.30 -18.83 -25.54
C CYS A 360 -30.81 -19.12 -25.37
N PRO A 361 -31.20 -20.01 -24.45
CA PRO A 361 -32.59 -20.48 -24.32
C PRO A 361 -33.61 -19.35 -24.07
N LYS A 362 -33.19 -18.33 -23.31
CA LYS A 362 -34.05 -17.21 -22.91
C LYS A 362 -33.90 -15.94 -23.79
N MET A 363 -33.03 -15.98 -24.81
CA MET A 363 -32.72 -14.81 -25.64
C MET A 363 -33.11 -15.02 -27.09
N LEU A 364 -33.44 -13.94 -27.79
CA LEU A 364 -33.77 -14.00 -29.23
C LEU A 364 -32.59 -14.47 -30.07
N PHE A 365 -31.38 -14.02 -29.71
CA PHE A 365 -30.12 -14.40 -30.35
C PHE A 365 -28.97 -14.35 -29.37
N ARG A 366 -27.87 -15.02 -29.69
CA ARG A 366 -26.67 -15.03 -28.85
C ARG A 366 -25.93 -13.70 -28.94
N LYS A 367 -25.49 -13.22 -27.78
CA LYS A 367 -24.56 -12.11 -27.61
C LYS A 367 -23.30 -12.61 -26.90
N VAL A 368 -22.14 -12.30 -27.45
CA VAL A 368 -20.84 -12.46 -26.83
C VAL A 368 -20.24 -11.10 -26.58
N THR A 369 -19.79 -10.85 -25.37
CA THR A 369 -19.12 -9.62 -24.98
C THR A 369 -17.62 -9.85 -24.91
N CYS A 370 -16.83 -8.88 -25.40
CA CYS A 370 -15.38 -8.91 -25.44
C CYS A 370 -14.83 -7.60 -24.90
N ASP A 371 -13.87 -7.66 -23.99
CA ASP A 371 -13.15 -6.47 -23.52
C ASP A 371 -12.32 -5.89 -24.67
N ILE A 372 -12.20 -4.56 -24.76
CA ILE A 372 -11.33 -3.95 -25.79
C ILE A 372 -9.86 -4.35 -25.64
N ASN A 373 -9.45 -4.74 -24.43
CA ASN A 373 -8.10 -5.23 -24.12
C ASN A 373 -8.03 -6.78 -24.07
N GLU A 374 -8.88 -7.48 -24.83
CA GLU A 374 -8.93 -8.93 -24.77
C GLU A 374 -7.59 -9.57 -25.18
N ASP A 375 -6.84 -8.95 -26.10
CA ASP A 375 -5.51 -9.42 -26.47
C ASP A 375 -4.55 -9.43 -25.27
N ALA A 376 -4.61 -8.43 -24.39
CA ALA A 376 -3.82 -8.40 -23.16
C ALA A 376 -4.29 -9.45 -22.14
N ARG A 377 -5.61 -9.71 -22.08
CA ARG A 377 -6.17 -10.78 -21.25
C ARG A 377 -5.75 -12.16 -21.77
N ASP A 378 -5.72 -12.35 -23.07
CA ASP A 378 -5.27 -13.62 -23.70
C ASP A 378 -3.77 -13.82 -23.46
N LEU A 379 -2.96 -12.76 -23.53
CA LEU A 379 -1.55 -12.82 -23.15
C LEU A 379 -1.39 -13.24 -21.68
N ALA A 380 -2.14 -12.62 -20.77
CA ALA A 380 -2.10 -12.99 -19.37
C ALA A 380 -2.53 -14.45 -19.12
N ARG A 381 -3.57 -14.95 -19.85
CA ARG A 381 -3.98 -16.36 -19.79
C ARG A 381 -2.89 -17.31 -20.32
N ALA A 382 -2.21 -16.91 -21.39
CA ALA A 382 -1.11 -17.72 -21.96
C ALA A 382 0.08 -17.82 -21.00
N LEU A 383 0.32 -16.78 -20.18
CA LEU A 383 1.36 -16.80 -19.14
C LEU A 383 0.97 -17.70 -17.94
N MET A 384 -0.34 -17.84 -17.65
CA MET A 384 -0.81 -18.73 -16.59
C MET A 384 -0.41 -20.19 -16.92
N GLY A 385 0.18 -20.87 -15.95
CA GLY A 385 0.68 -22.23 -16.14
C GLY A 385 2.12 -22.33 -16.67
N THR A 386 2.79 -21.19 -16.91
CA THR A 386 4.24 -21.20 -17.14
C THR A 386 5.00 -21.28 -15.81
N PRO A 387 6.22 -21.87 -15.80
CA PRO A 387 7.05 -21.90 -14.59
C PRO A 387 7.36 -20.52 -14.03
N GLU A 388 7.48 -19.51 -14.89
CA GLU A 388 7.70 -18.10 -14.49
C GLU A 388 6.49 -17.53 -13.78
N PHE A 389 5.28 -17.88 -14.19
CA PHE A 389 4.05 -17.47 -13.53
C PHE A 389 3.95 -18.09 -12.13
N ASP A 390 4.22 -19.40 -12.01
CA ASP A 390 4.19 -20.10 -10.72
C ASP A 390 5.24 -19.52 -9.76
N LYS A 391 6.45 -19.24 -10.25
CA LYS A 391 7.49 -18.54 -9.48
C LYS A 391 7.02 -17.18 -9.00
N SER A 392 6.44 -16.36 -9.89
CA SER A 392 5.94 -15.02 -9.56
C SER A 392 4.79 -15.07 -8.55
N ARG A 393 3.89 -16.05 -8.66
CA ARG A 393 2.82 -16.30 -7.70
C ARG A 393 3.37 -16.62 -6.30
N ASP A 394 4.40 -17.44 -6.21
CA ASP A 394 5.04 -17.77 -4.93
C ASP A 394 5.83 -16.60 -4.36
N GLU A 395 6.54 -15.84 -5.19
CA GLU A 395 7.24 -14.64 -4.80
C GLU A 395 6.29 -13.52 -4.32
N ARG A 396 5.08 -13.43 -4.88
CA ARG A 396 4.05 -12.48 -4.42
C ARG A 396 3.69 -12.67 -2.95
N LYS A 397 3.76 -13.88 -2.41
CA LYS A 397 3.50 -14.14 -0.98
C LYS A 397 4.38 -13.30 -0.05
N LYS A 398 5.53 -12.81 -0.54
CA LYS A 398 6.40 -11.90 0.22
C LYS A 398 5.72 -10.56 0.56
N VAL A 399 4.79 -10.06 -0.28
CA VAL A 399 3.97 -8.87 0.04
C VAL A 399 3.06 -9.17 1.23
N GLU A 400 2.39 -10.30 1.20
CA GLU A 400 1.50 -10.74 2.29
C GLU A 400 2.28 -10.86 3.61
N MET A 401 3.51 -11.39 3.55
CA MET A 401 4.40 -11.45 4.72
C MET A 401 4.78 -10.07 5.25
N ARG A 402 4.98 -9.06 4.37
CA ARG A 402 5.22 -7.68 4.80
C ARG A 402 4.04 -7.12 5.60
N PHE A 403 2.82 -7.36 5.14
CA PHE A 403 1.62 -6.95 5.89
C PHE A 403 1.45 -7.74 7.19
N ALA A 404 1.72 -9.03 7.18
CA ALA A 404 1.68 -9.84 8.40
C ALA A 404 2.68 -9.33 9.44
N HIS A 405 3.95 -9.11 9.06
CA HIS A 405 4.98 -8.53 9.92
C HIS A 405 4.58 -7.15 10.46
N LEU A 406 4.00 -6.30 9.61
CA LEU A 406 3.55 -4.98 10.01
C LEU A 406 2.49 -5.06 11.11
N LYS A 407 1.52 -5.95 10.97
CA LYS A 407 0.44 -6.13 11.95
C LYS A 407 0.93 -6.78 13.24
N THR A 408 1.73 -7.85 13.16
CA THR A 408 2.17 -8.62 14.33
C THR A 408 3.31 -7.95 15.09
N HIS A 409 4.38 -7.56 14.40
CA HIS A 409 5.60 -7.05 15.05
C HIS A 409 5.61 -5.54 15.25
N HIS A 410 4.91 -4.79 14.39
CA HIS A 410 4.83 -3.34 14.50
C HIS A 410 3.49 -2.86 15.08
N ARG A 411 2.57 -3.79 15.40
CA ARG A 411 1.22 -3.52 15.94
C ARG A 411 0.45 -2.49 15.11
N PHE A 412 0.64 -2.54 13.78
CA PHE A 412 0.03 -1.60 12.85
C PHE A 412 -1.22 -2.21 12.22
N GLU A 413 -2.32 -2.22 12.97
CA GLU A 413 -3.64 -2.68 12.51
C GLU A 413 -4.63 -1.52 12.36
N ARG A 414 -4.44 -0.44 13.13
CA ARG A 414 -5.31 0.72 13.16
C ARG A 414 -4.51 2.00 13.01
N MET A 415 -5.04 2.96 12.26
CA MET A 415 -4.51 4.30 12.08
C MET A 415 -4.56 5.12 13.37
N ARG A 416 -3.66 6.10 13.51
CA ARG A 416 -3.66 7.11 14.56
C ARG A 416 -3.95 8.50 14.01
N LEU A 417 -3.59 8.72 12.75
CA LEU A 417 -3.85 9.95 12.05
C LEU A 417 -5.12 9.79 11.19
N ARG A 418 -5.87 10.88 11.07
CA ARG A 418 -7.08 10.96 10.24
C ARG A 418 -6.78 11.67 8.93
N GLY A 419 -7.63 11.45 7.95
CA GLY A 419 -7.50 11.98 6.59
C GLY A 419 -6.52 11.18 5.74
N LEU A 420 -6.62 11.36 4.42
CA LEU A 420 -5.78 10.64 3.47
C LEU A 420 -4.30 11.01 3.61
N SER A 421 -4.00 12.29 3.92
CA SER A 421 -2.63 12.74 4.19
C SER A 421 -2.05 12.06 5.44
N GLY A 422 -2.87 11.92 6.50
CA GLY A 422 -2.47 11.19 7.70
C GLY A 422 -2.18 9.72 7.43
N ALA A 423 -3.00 9.07 6.60
CA ALA A 423 -2.76 7.70 6.17
C ALA A 423 -1.45 7.58 5.36
N ARG A 424 -1.17 8.51 4.46
CA ARG A 424 0.10 8.56 3.72
C ARG A 424 1.30 8.64 4.64
N ASP A 425 1.28 9.53 5.61
CA ASP A 425 2.38 9.72 6.56
C ASP A 425 2.68 8.43 7.33
N GLU A 426 1.63 7.81 7.89
CA GLU A 426 1.79 6.56 8.66
C GLU A 426 2.27 5.40 7.78
N PHE A 427 1.81 5.31 6.54
CA PHE A 427 2.19 4.25 5.61
C PHE A 427 3.64 4.41 5.13
N HIS A 428 4.10 5.65 4.89
CA HIS A 428 5.51 5.92 4.61
C HIS A 428 6.41 5.52 5.79
N LEU A 429 6.05 5.91 7.02
CA LEU A 429 6.81 5.54 8.22
C LEU A 429 6.89 4.02 8.40
N ALA A 430 5.79 3.32 8.16
CA ALA A 430 5.76 1.86 8.21
C ALA A 430 6.70 1.22 7.17
N ALA A 431 6.66 1.71 5.93
CA ALA A 431 7.51 1.24 4.84
C ALA A 431 9.00 1.57 5.09
N ILE A 432 9.32 2.79 5.55
CA ILE A 432 10.65 3.22 5.96
C ILE A 432 11.26 2.21 6.95
N VAL A 433 10.53 1.91 8.02
CA VAL A 433 11.03 1.04 9.09
C VAL A 433 11.21 -0.40 8.61
N GLN A 434 10.30 -0.93 7.79
CA GLN A 434 10.45 -2.26 7.21
C GLN A 434 11.68 -2.36 6.30
N ASN A 435 11.91 -1.35 5.45
CA ASN A 435 13.08 -1.30 4.58
C ASN A 435 14.38 -1.12 5.37
N LEU A 436 14.40 -0.22 6.37
CA LEU A 436 15.56 -0.04 7.25
C LEU A 436 15.95 -1.33 7.98
N LYS A 437 14.98 -2.10 8.46
CA LYS A 437 15.24 -3.41 9.08
C LYS A 437 15.86 -4.40 8.09
N THR A 438 15.35 -4.44 6.85
CA THR A 438 15.90 -5.31 5.81
C THR A 438 17.32 -4.91 5.46
N LEU A 439 17.56 -3.62 5.25
CA LEU A 439 18.88 -3.07 4.92
C LEU A 439 19.89 -3.30 6.06
N ALA A 440 19.47 -3.07 7.31
CA ALA A 440 20.30 -3.31 8.49
C ALA A 440 20.67 -4.78 8.66
N ASN A 441 19.77 -5.70 8.36
CA ASN A 441 20.04 -7.13 8.39
C ASN A 441 21.01 -7.56 7.26
N HIS A 442 20.93 -6.91 6.11
CA HIS A 442 21.83 -7.18 4.97
C HIS A 442 23.29 -6.87 5.32
N PHE A 443 23.55 -5.75 6.00
CA PHE A 443 24.90 -5.35 6.40
C PHE A 443 25.41 -6.01 7.68
N TRP A 444 24.50 -6.59 8.47
CA TRP A 444 24.91 -7.15 9.76
C TRP A 444 25.52 -8.53 9.60
N ARG A 445 26.80 -8.65 10.01
CA ARG A 445 27.48 -9.93 10.19
C ARG A 445 27.56 -10.23 11.69
N PRO A 446 26.97 -11.33 12.19
CA PRO A 446 27.11 -11.68 13.58
C PRO A 446 28.60 -11.91 13.93
N PRO A 447 29.02 -11.59 15.15
CA PRO A 447 30.36 -11.92 15.59
C PRO A 447 30.57 -13.44 15.53
N PRO A 448 31.79 -13.93 15.21
CA PRO A 448 32.07 -15.33 14.95
C PRO A 448 31.73 -16.32 16.09
N ASN A 449 31.50 -15.83 17.30
CA ASN A 449 31.21 -16.66 18.50
C ASN A 449 29.73 -16.67 18.95
N ALA A 450 28.78 -16.19 18.10
CA ALA A 450 27.36 -16.16 18.47
C ALA A 450 26.59 -17.44 18.06
N MET A 451 27.25 -18.47 17.56
CA MET A 451 26.60 -19.72 17.08
C MET A 451 26.58 -20.87 18.11
N THR A 452 27.01 -20.63 19.36
CA THR A 452 26.91 -21.64 20.41
C THR A 452 26.49 -20.98 21.72
N ALA A 453 25.23 -20.84 21.95
CA ALA A 453 24.60 -20.74 23.25
C ALA A 453 23.11 -21.11 23.11
#